data_dfa3c2aa0b762e66e8115223d7a4c8f7
#
_entry.id   dfa3c2aa0b762e66e8115223d7a4c8f7
#
_cell.length_a   1.000
_cell.length_b   1.000
_cell.length_c   1.000
_cell.angle_alpha   90.00
_cell.angle_beta   90.00
_cell.angle_gamma   90.00
#
_symmetry.space_group_name_H-M   'P 1'
#
loop_
_entity.id
_entity.type
_entity.pdbx_description
1 polymer ?
#
loop_
_entity_poly.entity_id
_entity_poly.type
_entity_poly.pdbx_seq_one_letter_code
_entity_poly.pdbx_strand_id
1 'polypeptide(L)'
;DFKAQYTETREEFCARHGLNPELPIVALLAGSRKQEIKDNLPIMLSATKHFMPGKVYRREKIKGFQWVIAGAPGIDKAMYGEVFAKSEATRGVTVVYGETYALLSHSYAAMVTSGTATLETALFRVPQVVCYYIMCGKVVSWLRSLVLKVKYISLVNLVADFPLVHELVADEMRERELAEELNQLLLD
;
A
#
# COMPACT_ATOMS: atom_id res chain seq x y z
N ASP A 1 -21.24 -9.64 0.82
CA ASP A 1 -20.21 -8.64 0.50
C ASP A 1 -19.49 -8.26 1.79
N PHE A 2 -18.20 -8.57 1.87
CA PHE A 2 -17.39 -8.33 3.08
C PHE A 2 -17.31 -6.82 3.42
N LYS A 3 -17.22 -6.00 2.39
CA LYS A 3 -17.21 -4.52 2.53
C LYS A 3 -18.51 -3.97 3.14
N ALA A 4 -19.63 -4.62 2.92
CA ALA A 4 -20.94 -4.19 3.44
C ALA A 4 -21.07 -4.29 4.98
N GLN A 5 -20.13 -4.96 5.65
CA GLN A 5 -20.08 -5.02 7.11
C GLN A 5 -19.56 -3.70 7.75
N TYR A 6 -18.91 -2.86 6.95
CA TYR A 6 -18.37 -1.57 7.39
C TYR A 6 -19.32 -0.46 7.01
N THR A 7 -20.13 -0.05 7.98
CA THR A 7 -21.24 0.91 7.81
C THR A 7 -20.84 2.37 8.05
N GLU A 8 -19.62 2.60 8.59
CA GLU A 8 -19.08 3.95 8.76
C GLU A 8 -18.99 4.66 7.41
N THR A 9 -19.47 5.90 7.35
CA THR A 9 -19.37 6.70 6.13
C THR A 9 -17.94 7.20 5.91
N ARG A 10 -17.64 7.57 4.66
CA ARG A 10 -16.35 8.16 4.31
C ARG A 10 -16.08 9.46 5.07
N GLU A 11 -17.10 10.28 5.23
CA GLU A 11 -17.04 11.55 5.94
C GLU A 11 -16.70 11.35 7.41
N GLU A 12 -17.32 10.38 8.07
CA GLU A 12 -17.04 10.03 9.45
C GLU A 12 -15.63 9.51 9.64
N PHE A 13 -15.20 8.59 8.79
CA PHE A 13 -13.82 8.06 8.80
C PHE A 13 -12.80 9.18 8.59
N CYS A 14 -12.99 10.02 7.58
CA CYS A 14 -12.09 11.14 7.30
C CYS A 14 -12.05 12.15 8.46
N ALA A 15 -13.18 12.48 9.06
CA ALA A 15 -13.25 13.41 10.18
C ALA A 15 -12.46 12.91 11.39
N ARG A 16 -12.56 11.60 11.72
CA ARG A 16 -11.82 10.98 12.83
C ARG A 16 -10.30 11.00 12.63
N HIS A 17 -9.86 10.94 11.39
CA HIS A 17 -8.43 10.84 11.06
C HIS A 17 -7.83 12.13 10.50
N GLY A 18 -8.59 13.23 10.49
CA GLY A 18 -8.13 14.52 9.96
C GLY A 18 -7.85 14.49 8.46
N LEU A 19 -8.58 13.66 7.72
CA LEU A 19 -8.49 13.50 6.28
C LEU A 19 -9.54 14.37 5.56
N ASN A 20 -9.30 14.67 4.29
CA ASN A 20 -10.26 15.37 3.45
C ASN A 20 -11.15 14.37 2.71
N PRO A 21 -12.49 14.34 2.90
CA PRO A 21 -13.37 13.40 2.23
C PRO A 21 -13.42 13.57 0.70
N GLU A 22 -13.06 14.74 0.18
CA GLU A 22 -13.02 15.02 -1.26
C GLU A 22 -11.82 14.42 -1.99
N LEU A 23 -10.76 14.03 -1.25
CA LEU A 23 -9.54 13.48 -1.84
C LEU A 23 -9.51 11.95 -1.72
N PRO A 24 -9.26 11.21 -2.81
CA PRO A 24 -9.13 9.75 -2.74
C PRO A 24 -8.00 9.32 -1.80
N ILE A 25 -8.24 8.24 -1.07
CA ILE A 25 -7.28 7.63 -0.15
C ILE A 25 -6.52 6.53 -0.89
N VAL A 26 -5.20 6.58 -0.85
CA VAL A 26 -4.33 5.47 -1.23
C VAL A 26 -3.77 4.86 0.05
N ALA A 27 -4.11 3.59 0.31
CA ALA A 27 -3.65 2.88 1.49
C ALA A 27 -2.24 2.31 1.28
N LEU A 28 -1.40 2.42 2.32
CA LEU A 28 -0.06 1.83 2.38
C LEU A 28 -0.05 0.73 3.45
N LEU A 29 0.01 -0.53 3.03
CA LEU A 29 0.12 -1.70 3.89
C LEU A 29 1.56 -2.23 3.82
N ALA A 30 2.46 -1.62 4.59
CA ALA A 30 3.91 -1.83 4.47
C ALA A 30 4.42 -3.13 5.13
N GLY A 31 3.52 -3.96 5.65
CA GLY A 31 3.83 -5.23 6.31
C GLY A 31 3.41 -5.27 7.77
N SER A 32 3.54 -6.46 8.37
CA SER A 32 3.16 -6.72 9.77
C SER A 32 4.35 -6.87 10.71
N ARG A 33 5.58 -6.96 10.18
CA ARG A 33 6.82 -7.12 10.94
C ARG A 33 7.69 -5.88 10.84
N LYS A 34 8.45 -5.61 11.91
CA LYS A 34 9.35 -4.44 11.97
C LYS A 34 10.28 -4.33 10.77
N GLN A 35 10.86 -5.47 10.34
CA GLN A 35 11.79 -5.48 9.21
C GLN A 35 11.06 -5.19 7.89
N GLU A 36 9.91 -5.80 7.65
CA GLU A 36 9.09 -5.53 6.46
C GLU A 36 8.76 -4.05 6.33
N ILE A 37 8.34 -3.42 7.43
CA ILE A 37 8.01 -1.99 7.44
C ILE A 37 9.25 -1.14 7.16
N LYS A 38 10.39 -1.46 7.78
CA LYS A 38 11.65 -0.73 7.55
C LYS A 38 12.14 -0.84 6.11
N ASP A 39 11.88 -1.95 5.46
CA ASP A 39 12.33 -2.21 4.09
C ASP A 39 11.35 -1.63 3.05
N ASN A 40 10.05 -1.81 3.22
CA ASN A 40 9.06 -1.44 2.22
C ASN A 40 8.54 0.00 2.36
N LEU A 41 8.29 0.47 3.58
CA LEU A 41 7.67 1.78 3.80
C LEU A 41 8.47 2.96 3.22
N PRO A 42 9.82 3.02 3.32
CA PRO A 42 10.58 4.10 2.71
C PRO A 42 10.39 4.19 1.19
N ILE A 43 10.33 3.05 0.51
CA ILE A 43 10.15 2.99 -0.95
C ILE A 43 8.73 3.42 -1.32
N MET A 44 7.71 2.93 -0.59
CA MET A 44 6.32 3.36 -0.77
C MET A 44 6.16 4.87 -0.58
N LEU A 45 6.78 5.45 0.46
CA LEU A 45 6.76 6.89 0.70
C LEU A 45 7.46 7.66 -0.41
N SER A 46 8.63 7.19 -0.88
CA SER A 46 9.33 7.84 -1.99
C SER A 46 8.50 7.86 -3.26
N ALA A 47 7.77 6.79 -3.57
CA ALA A 47 6.89 6.73 -4.73
C ALA A 47 5.77 7.79 -4.68
N THR A 48 5.31 8.20 -3.49
CA THR A 48 4.27 9.24 -3.37
C THR A 48 4.68 10.61 -3.92
N LYS A 49 6.00 10.90 -4.00
CA LYS A 49 6.53 12.16 -4.52
C LYS A 49 6.17 12.39 -6.00
N HIS A 50 5.91 11.32 -6.74
CA HIS A 50 5.54 11.39 -8.16
C HIS A 50 4.08 11.86 -8.35
N PHE A 51 3.28 11.90 -7.28
CA PHE A 51 1.87 12.28 -7.29
C PHE A 51 1.67 13.67 -6.67
N MET A 52 2.10 14.70 -7.38
CA MET A 52 2.03 16.07 -6.88
C MET A 52 0.59 16.61 -6.83
N PRO A 53 0.24 17.44 -5.83
CA PRO A 53 -1.00 18.19 -5.83
C PRO A 53 -1.11 19.07 -7.08
N GLY A 54 -2.29 19.08 -7.70
CA GLY A 54 -2.55 19.93 -8.88
C GLY A 54 -2.34 19.26 -10.23
N LYS A 55 -1.76 18.07 -10.31
CA LYS A 55 -1.89 17.23 -11.51
C LYS A 55 -3.32 16.70 -11.60
N VAL A 56 -3.88 16.71 -12.80
CA VAL A 56 -5.17 16.08 -13.08
C VAL A 56 -4.92 14.59 -13.32
N TYR A 57 -5.42 13.76 -12.45
CA TYR A 57 -5.41 12.31 -12.59
C TYR A 57 -6.80 11.86 -13.02
N ARG A 58 -6.90 11.01 -14.04
CA ARG A 58 -8.14 10.57 -14.67
C ARG A 58 -9.02 11.69 -15.26
N ARG A 59 -9.96 11.31 -16.11
CA ARG A 59 -11.00 12.19 -16.68
C ARG A 59 -11.85 12.91 -15.61
N GLU A 60 -11.83 12.45 -14.37
CA GLU A 60 -12.64 12.95 -13.25
C GLU A 60 -12.00 14.10 -12.45
N LYS A 61 -10.93 14.71 -12.93
CA LYS A 61 -10.30 15.88 -12.28
C LYS A 61 -9.88 15.63 -10.82
N ILE A 62 -9.33 14.45 -10.50
CA ILE A 62 -8.76 14.20 -9.18
C ILE A 62 -7.65 15.21 -8.90
N LYS A 63 -7.83 16.03 -7.87
CA LYS A 63 -6.91 17.13 -7.51
C LYS A 63 -5.70 16.70 -6.68
N GLY A 64 -5.60 15.42 -6.36
CA GLY A 64 -4.54 14.84 -5.54
C GLY A 64 -5.02 13.63 -4.77
N PHE A 65 -4.12 13.03 -4.01
CA PHE A 65 -4.38 11.84 -3.19
C PHE A 65 -3.98 12.09 -1.74
N GLN A 66 -4.58 11.33 -0.83
CA GLN A 66 -4.18 11.22 0.57
C GLN A 66 -3.54 9.86 0.78
N TRP A 67 -2.37 9.85 1.42
CA TRP A 67 -1.59 8.66 1.67
C TRP A 67 -1.81 8.23 3.11
N VAL A 68 -2.41 7.06 3.30
CA VAL A 68 -2.76 6.59 4.64
C VAL A 68 -2.11 5.23 4.90
N ILE A 69 -1.24 5.19 5.91
CA ILE A 69 -0.57 3.97 6.33
C ILE A 69 -1.48 3.20 7.28
N ALA A 70 -1.70 1.92 7.00
CA ALA A 70 -2.25 0.98 7.96
C ALA A 70 -1.18 0.62 8.98
N GLY A 71 -1.28 1.18 10.19
CA GLY A 71 -0.38 0.88 11.30
C GLY A 71 -0.57 -0.56 11.78
N ALA A 72 0.48 -1.37 11.66
CA ALA A 72 0.42 -2.79 11.98
C ALA A 72 0.20 -3.04 13.48
N PRO A 73 -0.67 -4.00 13.86
CA PRO A 73 -0.86 -4.37 15.25
C PRO A 73 0.45 -4.79 15.92
N GLY A 74 0.68 -4.34 17.15
CA GLY A 74 1.89 -4.68 17.92
C GLY A 74 3.17 -3.96 17.48
N ILE A 75 3.11 -3.05 16.53
CA ILE A 75 4.23 -2.19 16.14
C ILE A 75 4.11 -0.84 16.85
N ASP A 76 5.19 -0.43 17.52
CA ASP A 76 5.25 0.85 18.22
C ASP A 76 5.11 2.03 17.23
N LYS A 77 4.32 3.03 17.62
CA LYS A 77 4.16 4.29 16.88
C LYS A 77 5.49 5.00 16.64
N ALA A 78 6.42 4.91 17.60
CA ALA A 78 7.76 5.49 17.49
C ALA A 78 8.52 4.97 16.26
N MET A 79 8.30 3.71 15.85
CA MET A 79 8.96 3.13 14.69
C MET A 79 8.55 3.80 13.39
N TYR A 80 7.28 4.18 13.24
CA TYR A 80 6.82 4.95 12.08
C TYR A 80 7.46 6.34 12.08
N GLY A 81 7.61 6.96 13.26
CA GLY A 81 8.34 8.22 13.44
C GLY A 81 9.80 8.13 12.99
N GLU A 82 10.50 7.02 13.31
CA GLU A 82 11.88 6.78 12.85
C GLU A 82 11.98 6.68 11.31
N VAL A 83 10.99 6.04 10.66
CA VAL A 83 10.94 5.96 9.19
C VAL A 83 10.66 7.33 8.60
N PHE A 84 9.72 8.08 9.19
CA PHE A 84 9.39 9.42 8.73
C PHE A 84 10.57 10.38 8.85
N ALA A 85 11.32 10.33 9.95
CA ALA A 85 12.50 11.18 10.15
C ALA A 85 13.60 10.98 9.08
N LYS A 86 13.61 9.83 8.43
CA LYS A 86 14.54 9.47 7.35
C LYS A 86 13.96 9.66 5.94
N SER A 87 12.68 9.99 5.82
CA SER A 87 11.98 10.16 4.55
C SER A 87 11.65 11.63 4.31
N GLU A 88 11.92 12.10 3.09
CA GLU A 88 11.50 13.43 2.65
C GLU A 88 10.02 13.49 2.25
N ALA A 89 9.38 12.34 2.06
CA ALA A 89 8.01 12.22 1.53
C ALA A 89 6.99 11.92 2.64
N THR A 90 6.97 12.72 3.68
CA THR A 90 6.05 12.53 4.83
C THR A 90 4.92 13.56 4.88
N ARG A 91 4.98 14.60 4.04
CA ARG A 91 3.95 15.63 4.01
C ARG A 91 2.63 15.05 3.46
N GLY A 92 1.58 15.16 4.25
CA GLY A 92 0.25 14.65 3.87
C GLY A 92 0.08 13.14 4.03
N VAL A 93 0.98 12.49 4.80
CA VAL A 93 0.88 11.08 5.14
C VAL A 93 0.30 10.95 6.55
N THR A 94 -0.74 10.14 6.69
CA THR A 94 -1.41 9.83 7.97
C THR A 94 -1.21 8.36 8.32
N VAL A 95 -1.10 8.03 9.61
CA VAL A 95 -1.05 6.64 10.08
C VAL A 95 -2.32 6.34 10.86
N VAL A 96 -3.04 5.30 10.47
CA VAL A 96 -4.24 4.80 11.13
C VAL A 96 -3.93 3.46 11.79
N TYR A 97 -4.19 3.34 13.09
CA TYR A 97 -3.84 2.15 13.88
C TYR A 97 -5.06 1.32 14.24
N GLY A 98 -4.96 0.00 14.06
CA GLY A 98 -6.00 -0.96 14.46
C GLY A 98 -7.26 -0.93 13.59
N GLU A 99 -7.28 -0.20 12.49
CA GLU A 99 -8.46 0.03 11.65
C GLU A 99 -8.18 -0.27 10.17
N THR A 100 -7.35 -1.27 9.87
CA THR A 100 -6.96 -1.62 8.48
C THR A 100 -8.18 -1.85 7.59
N TYR A 101 -9.20 -2.52 8.10
CA TYR A 101 -10.40 -2.83 7.31
C TYR A 101 -11.29 -1.60 7.08
N ALA A 102 -11.43 -0.72 8.08
CA ALA A 102 -12.10 0.56 7.88
C ALA A 102 -11.35 1.42 6.86
N LEU A 103 -10.02 1.47 6.93
CA LEU A 103 -9.20 2.14 5.92
C LEU A 103 -9.44 1.55 4.52
N LEU A 104 -9.37 0.23 4.37
CA LEU A 104 -9.58 -0.44 3.08
C LEU A 104 -10.99 -0.21 2.54
N SER A 105 -12.03 -0.14 3.39
CA SER A 105 -13.39 0.13 2.95
C SER A 105 -13.57 1.49 2.26
N HIS A 106 -12.70 2.46 2.60
CA HIS A 106 -12.69 3.82 2.06
C HIS A 106 -11.55 4.10 1.08
N SER A 107 -10.68 3.10 0.82
CA SER A 107 -9.54 3.27 -0.07
C SER A 107 -9.93 3.21 -1.55
N TYR A 108 -9.28 4.06 -2.34
CA TYR A 108 -9.38 4.12 -3.79
C TYR A 108 -8.41 3.13 -4.45
N ALA A 109 -7.20 3.04 -3.91
CA ALA A 109 -6.16 2.11 -4.33
C ALA A 109 -5.25 1.78 -3.14
N ALA A 110 -4.35 0.79 -3.29
CA ALA A 110 -3.41 0.41 -2.26
C ALA A 110 -2.04 -0.01 -2.80
N MET A 111 -0.99 0.28 -2.03
CA MET A 111 0.32 -0.37 -2.12
C MET A 111 0.41 -1.38 -0.98
N VAL A 112 0.60 -2.66 -1.28
CA VAL A 112 0.46 -3.74 -0.31
C VAL A 112 1.70 -4.63 -0.30
N THR A 113 2.33 -4.80 0.86
CA THR A 113 3.38 -5.80 1.02
C THR A 113 2.79 -7.20 0.92
N SER A 114 3.47 -8.08 0.17
CA SER A 114 3.02 -9.46 -0.03
C SER A 114 2.75 -10.18 1.29
N GLY A 115 1.61 -10.89 1.35
CA GLY A 115 1.11 -11.61 2.51
C GLY A 115 -0.41 -11.70 2.48
N THR A 116 -1.04 -12.01 3.62
CA THR A 116 -2.51 -12.08 3.75
C THR A 116 -3.19 -10.75 3.44
N ALA A 117 -2.49 -9.63 3.65
CA ALA A 117 -3.00 -8.30 3.34
C ALA A 117 -3.42 -8.14 1.87
N THR A 118 -2.81 -8.88 0.93
CA THR A 118 -3.20 -8.85 -0.49
C THR A 118 -4.59 -9.45 -0.72
N LEU A 119 -4.93 -10.54 -0.02
CA LEU A 119 -6.28 -11.11 -0.04
C LEU A 119 -7.30 -10.21 0.65
N GLU A 120 -6.94 -9.65 1.80
CA GLU A 120 -7.78 -8.72 2.54
C GLU A 120 -8.14 -7.51 1.66
N THR A 121 -7.14 -6.91 1.00
CA THR A 121 -7.34 -5.80 0.07
C THR A 121 -8.27 -6.18 -1.10
N ALA A 122 -8.11 -7.38 -1.65
CA ALA A 122 -8.97 -7.89 -2.72
C ALA A 122 -10.42 -8.12 -2.26
N LEU A 123 -10.64 -8.59 -1.02
CA LEU A 123 -11.98 -8.73 -0.44
C LEU A 123 -12.72 -7.39 -0.32
N PHE A 124 -12.00 -6.30 -0.10
CA PHE A 124 -12.55 -4.94 -0.16
C PHE A 124 -12.68 -4.39 -1.58
N ARG A 125 -12.28 -5.15 -2.61
CA ARG A 125 -12.28 -4.74 -4.02
C ARG A 125 -11.45 -3.48 -4.26
N VAL A 126 -10.37 -3.30 -3.50
CA VAL A 126 -9.45 -2.19 -3.65
C VAL A 126 -8.39 -2.58 -4.68
N PRO A 127 -8.25 -1.84 -5.78
CA PRO A 127 -7.14 -2.02 -6.73
C PRO A 127 -5.80 -1.88 -6.00
N GLN A 128 -4.83 -2.76 -6.30
CA GLN A 128 -3.58 -2.80 -5.55
C GLN A 128 -2.36 -3.10 -6.42
N VAL A 129 -1.23 -2.52 -6.03
CA VAL A 129 0.11 -2.94 -6.46
C VAL A 129 0.75 -3.72 -5.32
N VAL A 130 1.22 -4.92 -5.59
CA VAL A 130 1.90 -5.74 -4.59
C VAL A 130 3.38 -5.43 -4.58
N CYS A 131 3.88 -5.11 -3.40
CA CYS A 131 5.26 -4.69 -3.14
C CYS A 131 5.97 -5.75 -2.31
N TYR A 132 7.13 -6.21 -2.75
CA TYR A 132 7.90 -7.16 -1.99
C TYR A 132 9.40 -6.84 -2.10
N TYR A 133 9.87 -6.00 -1.19
CA TYR A 133 11.30 -5.67 -1.08
C TYR A 133 11.96 -6.50 0.02
N ILE A 134 13.14 -7.02 -0.27
CA ILE A 134 13.97 -7.74 0.68
C ILE A 134 15.38 -7.16 0.63
N MET A 135 15.79 -6.52 1.71
CA MET A 135 17.16 -6.07 1.86
C MET A 135 18.03 -7.21 2.39
N CYS A 136 18.88 -7.71 1.48
CA CYS A 136 20.13 -8.45 1.73
C CYS A 136 20.15 -9.98 1.94
N GLY A 137 20.88 -10.61 1.10
CA GLY A 137 21.98 -11.62 1.18
C GLY A 137 21.59 -13.08 1.41
N LYS A 138 21.14 -13.50 2.56
CA LYS A 138 20.91 -14.94 2.86
C LYS A 138 19.46 -15.40 2.71
N VAL A 139 18.52 -14.51 2.94
CA VAL A 139 17.09 -14.77 2.73
C VAL A 139 16.74 -14.72 1.24
N VAL A 140 17.45 -13.88 0.46
CA VAL A 140 17.29 -13.76 -0.99
C VAL A 140 17.61 -15.07 -1.71
N SER A 141 18.63 -15.81 -1.30
CA SER A 141 18.97 -17.09 -1.95
C SER A 141 17.92 -18.18 -1.67
N TRP A 142 17.37 -18.22 -0.47
CA TRP A 142 16.28 -19.14 -0.13
C TRP A 142 14.94 -18.72 -0.79
N LEU A 143 14.62 -17.43 -0.76
CA LEU A 143 13.42 -16.90 -1.41
C LEU A 143 13.54 -16.94 -2.94
N ARG A 144 14.72 -16.67 -3.50
CA ARG A 144 14.97 -16.81 -4.94
C ARG A 144 14.73 -18.26 -5.40
N SER A 145 15.05 -19.25 -4.58
CA SER A 145 14.71 -20.64 -4.84
C SER A 145 13.21 -20.93 -4.71
N LEU A 146 12.50 -20.20 -3.87
CA LEU A 146 11.05 -20.28 -3.73
C LEU A 146 10.34 -19.53 -4.85
N VAL A 147 10.76 -18.30 -5.14
CA VAL A 147 10.25 -17.43 -6.23
C VAL A 147 10.47 -18.07 -7.60
N LEU A 148 11.60 -18.77 -7.83
CA LEU A 148 11.84 -19.53 -9.05
C LEU A 148 10.98 -20.79 -9.19
N LYS A 149 10.30 -21.22 -8.11
CA LYS A 149 9.43 -22.39 -8.09
C LYS A 149 7.93 -22.07 -8.04
N VAL A 150 7.56 -20.86 -7.65
CA VAL A 150 6.16 -20.42 -7.60
C VAL A 150 5.89 -19.41 -8.70
N LYS A 151 4.76 -19.56 -9.35
CA LYS A 151 4.30 -18.70 -10.43
C LYS A 151 4.01 -17.27 -9.99
N TYR A 152 3.56 -17.10 -8.73
CA TYR A 152 3.16 -15.83 -8.12
C TYR A 152 3.65 -15.75 -6.67
N ILE A 153 3.84 -14.52 -6.17
CA ILE A 153 4.29 -14.25 -4.80
C ILE A 153 3.13 -13.82 -3.91
N SER A 154 2.18 -13.06 -4.46
CA SER A 154 1.00 -12.65 -3.70
C SER A 154 -0.01 -13.78 -3.59
N LEU A 155 -0.65 -13.87 -2.43
CA LEU A 155 -1.71 -14.85 -2.21
C LEU A 155 -2.90 -14.62 -3.14
N VAL A 156 -3.18 -13.37 -3.52
CA VAL A 156 -4.28 -13.07 -4.43
C VAL A 156 -4.06 -13.66 -5.82
N ASN A 157 -2.86 -13.57 -6.38
CA ASN A 157 -2.53 -14.18 -7.67
C ASN A 157 -2.43 -15.72 -7.58
N LEU A 158 -1.91 -16.23 -6.44
CA LEU A 158 -1.85 -17.68 -6.19
C LEU A 158 -3.25 -18.31 -6.13
N VAL A 159 -4.20 -17.67 -5.45
CA VAL A 159 -5.58 -18.14 -5.35
C VAL A 159 -6.32 -18.01 -6.66
N ALA A 160 -6.07 -16.93 -7.40
CA ALA A 160 -6.68 -16.70 -8.72
C ALA A 160 -6.09 -17.60 -9.83
N ASP A 161 -4.89 -18.13 -9.62
CA ASP A 161 -4.06 -18.86 -10.61
C ASP A 161 -3.80 -18.07 -11.92
N PHE A 162 -3.87 -16.73 -11.84
CA PHE A 162 -3.49 -15.82 -12.92
C PHE A 162 -3.03 -14.46 -12.36
N PRO A 163 -2.31 -13.61 -13.14
CA PRO A 163 -1.82 -12.33 -12.68
C PRO A 163 -2.95 -11.31 -12.57
N LEU A 164 -3.74 -11.40 -11.49
CA LEU A 164 -4.84 -10.49 -11.20
C LEU A 164 -4.35 -9.11 -10.77
N VAL A 165 -3.20 -9.07 -10.07
CA VAL A 165 -2.56 -7.84 -9.60
C VAL A 165 -1.10 -7.83 -9.98
N HIS A 166 -0.54 -6.64 -10.19
CA HIS A 166 0.88 -6.49 -10.51
C HIS A 166 1.74 -6.70 -9.26
N GLU A 167 2.84 -7.45 -9.42
CA GLU A 167 3.79 -7.78 -8.35
C GLU A 167 5.15 -7.18 -8.68
N LEU A 168 5.61 -6.25 -7.84
CA LEU A 168 6.96 -5.70 -7.91
C LEU A 168 7.84 -6.38 -6.87
N VAL A 169 8.86 -7.10 -7.33
CA VAL A 169 9.64 -8.01 -6.49
C VAL A 169 11.12 -7.65 -6.50
N ALA A 170 11.73 -7.63 -5.33
CA ALA A 170 13.16 -7.44 -5.14
C ALA A 170 13.71 -6.22 -5.90
N ASP A 171 14.46 -6.44 -6.99
CA ASP A 171 15.09 -5.39 -7.78
C ASP A 171 14.11 -4.52 -8.57
N GLU A 172 12.88 -4.99 -8.80
CA GLU A 172 11.79 -4.23 -9.43
C GLU A 172 11.09 -3.31 -8.44
N MET A 173 11.23 -3.55 -7.13
CA MET A 173 10.69 -2.72 -6.08
C MET A 173 11.54 -1.46 -5.89
N ARG A 174 11.46 -0.54 -6.85
CA ARG A 174 12.09 0.78 -6.81
C ARG A 174 11.03 1.87 -6.83
N GLU A 175 11.41 3.06 -6.37
CA GLU A 175 10.54 4.23 -6.31
C GLU A 175 9.82 4.51 -7.63
N ARG A 176 10.57 4.50 -8.74
CA ARG A 176 10.05 4.84 -10.06
C ARG A 176 9.09 3.79 -10.59
N GLU A 177 9.50 2.54 -10.55
CA GLU A 177 8.69 1.40 -11.02
C GLU A 177 7.39 1.31 -10.22
N LEU A 178 7.46 1.49 -8.90
CA LEU A 178 6.27 1.51 -8.04
C LEU A 178 5.36 2.70 -8.38
N ALA A 179 5.92 3.87 -8.64
CA ALA A 179 5.15 5.05 -9.05
C ALA A 179 4.49 4.86 -10.42
N GLU A 180 5.18 4.22 -11.38
CA GLU A 180 4.66 3.93 -12.71
C GLU A 180 3.47 2.96 -12.64
N GLU A 181 3.60 1.86 -11.90
CA GLU A 181 2.52 0.88 -11.70
C GLU A 181 1.33 1.48 -10.96
N LEU A 182 1.60 2.22 -9.90
CA LEU A 182 0.53 2.91 -9.19
C LEU A 182 -0.16 3.95 -10.07
N ASN A 183 0.58 4.64 -10.93
CA ASN A 183 0.01 5.61 -11.87
C ASN A 183 -0.91 4.94 -12.88
N GLN A 184 -0.54 3.76 -13.42
CA GLN A 184 -1.42 2.98 -14.29
C GLN A 184 -2.71 2.61 -13.54
N LEU A 185 -2.59 2.09 -12.33
CA LEU A 185 -3.72 1.70 -11.48
C LEU A 185 -4.67 2.89 -11.16
N LEU A 186 -4.12 4.08 -11.01
CA LEU A 186 -4.87 5.29 -10.70
C LEU A 186 -5.47 5.97 -11.94
N LEU A 187 -4.96 5.67 -13.15
CA LEU A 187 -5.41 6.27 -14.41
C LEU A 187 -6.43 5.41 -15.17
N ASP A 188 -6.45 4.10 -14.97
CA ASP A 188 -7.40 3.16 -15.56
C ASP A 188 -8.71 3.11 -14.76
#